data_3fe26a6ff2bbdd67545da03d19b0f773
#
_entry.id   3fe26a6ff2bbdd67545da03d19b0f773
#
_cell.length_a   1.000
_cell.length_b   1.000
_cell.length_c   1.000
_cell.angle_alpha   90.00
_cell.angle_beta   90.00
_cell.angle_gamma   90.00
#
_symmetry.space_group_name_H-M   'P 1'
#
loop_
_entity.id
_entity.type
_entity.pdbx_description
1 polymer ?
#
loop_
_entity_poly.entity_id
_entity_poly.type
_entity_poly.pdbx_seq_one_letter_code
_entity_poly.pdbx_strand_id
1 'polypeptide(L)'
;MRNNLILLALLIVMAACETKKEAPKKETTFVKVKAKAVTLAMGQSELRYSGTIEAFQTIPLTFQSTGTVEQVLVQEGDVVRKGQLLAVVNKADNQSIYNSSLAMYQQAKDGYDRLKQVYDKGSLTEVKWVEMETNMKQAEAQLQIAKNNLDKCNLYAPASGVVGKRNIEPGQSSLSGLSPIELVKIEKVLVKIAVPENEIGKIKKGMKAGFLISALGNKSYEGVITHVGVVADRFSRTYEVKISVDNTSLEMKPGMVCDVNLQMEEGTHQLIVPYQAVTVDKAGKSYVWRIHPDNKTVERAEVTLGSIEQNGIVVLSGLVSNDRVVVEGKEKLSDDSLINVSYQL
;
A
#
# COMPACT_ATOMS: atom_id res chain seq x y z
N MET A 1 30.24 -81.92 -77.83
CA MET A 1 30.97 -81.54 -76.59
C MET A 1 31.56 -80.09 -76.68
N ARG A 2 31.48 -79.40 -77.81
CA ARG A 2 32.13 -78.07 -77.95
C ARG A 2 31.20 -76.90 -77.63
N ASN A 3 29.89 -77.09 -77.61
CA ASN A 3 28.92 -76.00 -77.31
C ASN A 3 28.62 -75.73 -75.80
N ASN A 4 28.88 -76.72 -74.95
CA ASN A 4 28.65 -76.56 -73.49
C ASN A 4 29.76 -75.82 -72.76
N LEU A 5 30.93 -75.73 -73.38
CA LEU A 5 32.09 -74.98 -72.83
C LEU A 5 31.96 -73.46 -73.04
N ILE A 6 31.32 -73.08 -74.14
CA ILE A 6 31.06 -71.60 -74.48
C ILE A 6 29.94 -71.06 -73.60
N LEU A 7 28.93 -71.90 -73.23
CA LEU A 7 27.81 -71.42 -72.35
C LEU A 7 28.28 -71.30 -70.90
N LEU A 8 29.25 -72.14 -70.44
CA LEU A 8 29.85 -72.04 -69.14
C LEU A 8 30.79 -70.86 -68.98
N ALA A 9 31.51 -70.49 -70.02
CA ALA A 9 32.36 -69.29 -70.03
C ALA A 9 31.54 -67.98 -70.06
N LEU A 10 30.36 -67.95 -70.71
CA LEU A 10 29.50 -66.80 -70.76
C LEU A 10 28.75 -66.55 -69.36
N LEU A 11 28.53 -67.63 -68.57
CA LEU A 11 27.90 -67.49 -67.26
C LEU A 11 28.87 -66.97 -66.19
N ILE A 12 30.19 -67.13 -66.36
CA ILE A 12 31.19 -66.59 -65.35
C ILE A 12 31.51 -65.12 -65.54
N VAL A 13 31.21 -64.50 -66.69
CA VAL A 13 31.50 -63.10 -66.97
C VAL A 13 30.34 -62.20 -66.41
N MET A 14 29.19 -62.76 -66.14
CA MET A 14 28.05 -61.98 -65.54
C MET A 14 28.07 -61.81 -64.04
N ALA A 15 29.00 -62.51 -63.32
CA ALA A 15 29.05 -62.46 -61.83
C ALA A 15 30.09 -61.42 -61.30
N ALA A 16 30.67 -60.56 -62.10
CA ALA A 16 31.75 -59.67 -61.64
C ALA A 16 31.43 -58.17 -61.73
N CYS A 17 30.17 -57.79 -61.65
CA CYS A 17 29.77 -56.39 -61.52
C CYS A 17 28.81 -56.20 -60.33
N GLU A 18 29.24 -56.55 -59.08
CA GLU A 18 28.68 -55.96 -57.88
C GLU A 18 29.35 -54.63 -57.65
N THR A 19 28.74 -53.58 -58.19
CA THR A 19 29.06 -52.20 -57.84
C THR A 19 28.60 -51.99 -56.40
N LYS A 20 29.57 -51.98 -55.49
CA LYS A 20 29.42 -51.50 -54.12
C LYS A 20 28.82 -50.09 -54.16
N LYS A 21 27.49 -49.99 -53.99
CA LYS A 21 26.86 -48.70 -53.72
C LYS A 21 27.46 -48.15 -52.45
N GLU A 22 28.37 -47.20 -52.58
CA GLU A 22 28.75 -46.33 -51.45
C GLU A 22 27.44 -45.71 -50.94
N ALA A 23 27.17 -45.95 -49.65
CA ALA A 23 26.08 -45.27 -48.95
C ALA A 23 26.26 -43.78 -49.13
N PRO A 24 25.20 -43.00 -49.42
CA PRO A 24 25.31 -41.58 -49.62
C PRO A 24 25.93 -40.97 -48.37
N LYS A 25 27.11 -40.35 -48.53
CA LYS A 25 27.76 -39.57 -47.49
C LYS A 25 26.78 -38.49 -47.13
N LYS A 26 26.15 -38.62 -45.94
CA LYS A 26 25.23 -37.60 -45.39
C LYS A 26 26.03 -36.31 -45.34
N GLU A 27 25.79 -35.40 -46.32
CA GLU A 27 26.33 -34.06 -46.23
C GLU A 27 25.87 -33.46 -44.89
N THR A 28 26.80 -33.23 -44.02
CA THR A 28 26.57 -32.63 -42.73
C THR A 28 26.26 -31.14 -42.97
N THR A 29 25.00 -30.84 -43.22
CA THR A 29 24.53 -29.46 -43.38
C THR A 29 24.46 -28.80 -42.00
N PHE A 30 25.35 -27.85 -41.77
CA PHE A 30 25.34 -27.02 -40.58
C PHE A 30 24.27 -25.94 -40.69
N VAL A 31 23.35 -25.86 -39.73
CA VAL A 31 22.37 -24.80 -39.63
C VAL A 31 23.02 -23.57 -38.95
N LYS A 32 23.06 -22.43 -39.60
CA LYS A 32 23.51 -21.19 -38.98
C LYS A 32 22.46 -20.71 -37.98
N VAL A 33 22.84 -20.54 -36.72
CA VAL A 33 21.97 -20.08 -35.65
C VAL A 33 22.61 -18.92 -34.87
N LYS A 34 21.77 -18.02 -34.36
CA LYS A 34 22.20 -17.07 -33.33
C LYS A 34 21.75 -17.55 -31.96
N ALA A 35 22.64 -17.44 -31.01
CA ALA A 35 22.43 -17.90 -29.65
C ALA A 35 22.58 -16.76 -28.61
N LYS A 36 21.85 -16.85 -27.56
CA LYS A 36 21.96 -15.97 -26.39
C LYS A 36 22.02 -16.81 -25.11
N ALA A 37 22.84 -16.38 -24.16
CA ALA A 37 22.90 -17.03 -22.85
C ALA A 37 21.63 -16.70 -22.04
N VAL A 38 21.17 -17.71 -21.31
CA VAL A 38 20.12 -17.52 -20.29
C VAL A 38 20.71 -16.75 -19.11
N THR A 39 20.17 -15.57 -18.85
CA THR A 39 20.67 -14.71 -17.78
C THR A 39 19.85 -14.88 -16.52
N LEU A 40 20.53 -14.93 -15.37
CA LEU A 40 19.91 -14.72 -14.08
C LEU A 40 19.61 -13.21 -13.95
N ALA A 41 18.36 -12.85 -14.02
CA ALA A 41 17.95 -11.51 -13.65
C ALA A 41 17.36 -11.52 -12.24
N MET A 42 17.66 -10.52 -11.46
CA MET A 42 16.86 -10.24 -10.28
C MET A 42 15.49 -9.81 -10.78
N GLY A 43 14.50 -10.66 -10.63
CA GLY A 43 13.12 -10.27 -10.87
C GLY A 43 12.78 -9.18 -9.86
N GLN A 44 12.75 -7.93 -10.31
CA GLN A 44 12.17 -6.85 -9.52
C GLN A 44 10.65 -7.05 -9.59
N SER A 45 10.12 -7.79 -8.65
CA SER A 45 8.67 -7.92 -8.51
C SER A 45 8.17 -6.60 -7.90
N GLU A 46 7.85 -5.64 -8.75
CA GLU A 46 7.13 -4.43 -8.32
C GLU A 46 5.66 -4.78 -8.17
N LEU A 47 5.14 -4.58 -6.98
CA LEU A 47 3.71 -4.63 -6.72
C LEU A 47 3.15 -3.21 -6.84
N ARG A 48 2.15 -3.04 -7.71
CA ARG A 48 1.52 -1.74 -7.96
C ARG A 48 0.09 -1.72 -7.44
N TYR A 49 -0.24 -0.70 -6.67
CA TYR A 49 -1.56 -0.52 -6.09
C TYR A 49 -2.02 0.92 -6.28
N SER A 50 -3.33 1.11 -6.45
CA SER A 50 -3.92 2.42 -6.28
C SER A 50 -4.13 2.69 -4.80
N GLY A 51 -3.69 3.86 -4.34
CA GLY A 51 -3.80 4.31 -2.96
C GLY A 51 -4.61 5.59 -2.82
N THR A 52 -5.12 5.83 -1.62
CA THR A 52 -5.79 7.07 -1.25
C THR A 52 -5.10 7.69 -0.05
N ILE A 53 -4.87 9.00 -0.09
CA ILE A 53 -4.29 9.73 1.03
C ILE A 53 -5.36 9.96 2.09
N GLU A 54 -5.07 9.57 3.31
CA GLU A 54 -5.88 9.82 4.51
C GLU A 54 -5.13 10.76 5.46
N ALA A 55 -5.87 11.54 6.25
CA ALA A 55 -5.27 12.28 7.35
C ALA A 55 -4.67 11.31 8.36
N PHE A 56 -3.54 11.70 8.97
CA PHE A 56 -2.94 10.90 10.06
C PHE A 56 -3.92 10.70 11.22
N GLN A 57 -4.67 11.74 11.54
CA GLN A 57 -5.70 11.71 12.56
C GLN A 57 -6.84 12.67 12.18
N THR A 58 -8.07 12.19 12.28
CA THR A 58 -9.30 13.01 12.19
C THR A 58 -9.92 13.09 13.57
N ILE A 59 -10.18 14.29 14.04
CA ILE A 59 -10.78 14.56 15.37
C ILE A 59 -12.13 15.22 15.11
N PRO A 60 -13.23 14.47 15.26
CA PRO A 60 -14.56 15.05 15.21
C PRO A 60 -14.81 15.89 16.45
N LEU A 61 -15.18 17.14 16.29
CA LEU A 61 -15.49 18.07 17.37
C LEU A 61 -17.00 18.19 17.53
N THR A 62 -17.48 18.04 18.77
CA THR A 62 -18.90 18.14 19.10
C THR A 62 -19.11 19.22 20.16
N PHE A 63 -20.23 19.96 20.06
CA PHE A 63 -20.64 20.83 21.15
C PHE A 63 -21.04 19.99 22.39
N GLN A 64 -20.63 20.47 23.54
CA GLN A 64 -20.99 19.85 24.82
C GLN A 64 -22.22 20.51 25.45
N SER A 65 -22.69 21.63 24.89
CA SER A 65 -23.91 22.33 25.27
C SER A 65 -24.87 22.39 24.09
N THR A 66 -26.14 22.23 24.34
CA THR A 66 -27.22 22.43 23.36
C THR A 66 -27.62 23.90 23.33
N GLY A 67 -28.00 24.38 22.16
CA GLY A 67 -28.46 25.77 21.97
C GLY A 67 -28.29 26.22 20.52
N THR A 68 -28.60 27.48 20.24
CA THR A 68 -28.38 28.06 18.92
C THR A 68 -26.93 28.53 18.79
N VAL A 69 -26.28 28.15 17.68
CA VAL A 69 -24.92 28.61 17.38
C VAL A 69 -24.96 30.13 17.11
N GLU A 70 -24.21 30.87 17.91
CA GLU A 70 -24.13 32.34 17.80
C GLU A 70 -23.07 32.76 16.79
N GLN A 71 -21.88 32.10 16.85
CA GLN A 71 -20.75 32.42 16.00
C GLN A 71 -19.95 31.17 15.62
N VAL A 72 -19.44 31.17 14.40
CA VAL A 72 -18.42 30.22 13.92
C VAL A 72 -17.24 31.07 13.41
N LEU A 73 -16.07 30.84 14.02
CA LEU A 73 -14.89 31.69 13.87
C LEU A 73 -13.85 31.11 12.91
N VAL A 74 -14.14 29.97 12.28
CA VAL A 74 -13.22 29.24 11.39
C VAL A 74 -13.93 28.79 10.12
N GLN A 75 -13.12 28.61 9.08
CA GLN A 75 -13.55 28.07 7.79
C GLN A 75 -12.81 26.76 7.49
N GLU A 76 -13.30 26.01 6.50
CA GLU A 76 -12.57 24.83 5.98
C GLU A 76 -11.24 25.25 5.39
N GLY A 77 -10.19 24.53 5.74
CA GLY A 77 -8.81 24.84 5.35
C GLY A 77 -8.03 25.70 6.34
N ASP A 78 -8.69 26.31 7.34
CA ASP A 78 -7.98 27.12 8.33
C ASP A 78 -7.07 26.27 9.23
N VAL A 79 -5.86 26.79 9.45
CA VAL A 79 -4.93 26.23 10.43
C VAL A 79 -5.27 26.74 11.82
N VAL A 80 -5.50 25.84 12.75
CA VAL A 80 -5.88 26.19 14.14
C VAL A 80 -4.87 25.63 15.14
N ARG A 81 -4.74 26.31 16.27
CA ARG A 81 -3.88 25.92 17.38
C ARG A 81 -4.69 25.29 18.50
N LYS A 82 -4.06 24.40 19.28
CA LYS A 82 -4.67 23.85 20.50
C LYS A 82 -5.15 25.00 21.41
N GLY A 83 -6.40 24.91 21.88
CA GLY A 83 -7.04 25.90 22.73
C GLY A 83 -7.64 27.09 22.00
N GLN A 84 -7.55 27.17 20.65
CA GLN A 84 -8.20 28.20 19.86
C GLN A 84 -9.72 28.02 19.88
N LEU A 85 -10.46 29.13 20.07
CA LEU A 85 -11.92 29.17 20.00
C LEU A 85 -12.37 29.02 18.54
N LEU A 86 -13.25 28.06 18.28
CA LEU A 86 -13.73 27.72 16.93
C LEU A 86 -15.18 28.16 16.69
N ALA A 87 -16.03 27.98 17.70
CA ALA A 87 -17.44 28.35 17.61
C ALA A 87 -18.02 28.60 19.01
N VAL A 88 -19.13 29.32 19.05
CA VAL A 88 -19.83 29.69 20.29
C VAL A 88 -21.31 29.38 20.12
N VAL A 89 -21.89 28.69 21.10
CA VAL A 89 -23.34 28.54 21.29
C VAL A 89 -23.85 29.69 22.18
N ASN A 90 -25.06 30.15 21.96
CA ASN A 90 -25.68 31.19 22.77
C ASN A 90 -25.61 30.82 24.25
N LYS A 91 -25.00 31.67 25.05
CA LYS A 91 -24.66 31.44 26.44
C LYS A 91 -25.51 32.24 27.42
N ALA A 92 -26.53 32.96 26.96
CA ALA A 92 -27.32 33.89 27.81
C ALA A 92 -27.93 33.16 29.03
N ASP A 93 -28.54 31.99 28.83
CA ASP A 93 -29.16 31.23 29.89
C ASP A 93 -28.09 30.66 30.86
N ASN A 94 -27.01 30.09 30.34
CA ASN A 94 -25.92 29.56 31.19
C ASN A 94 -25.18 30.68 31.94
N GLN A 95 -25.06 31.86 31.35
CA GLN A 95 -24.51 33.05 32.01
C GLN A 95 -25.40 33.52 33.17
N SER A 96 -26.72 33.49 32.96
CA SER A 96 -27.68 33.84 34.03
C SER A 96 -27.63 32.84 35.19
N ILE A 97 -27.54 31.53 34.88
CA ILE A 97 -27.40 30.46 35.91
C ILE A 97 -26.07 30.62 36.66
N TYR A 98 -24.98 30.90 35.96
CA TYR A 98 -23.68 31.18 36.56
C TYR A 98 -23.73 32.38 37.52
N ASN A 99 -24.30 33.48 37.07
CA ASN A 99 -24.43 34.72 37.90
C ASN A 99 -25.27 34.45 39.17
N SER A 100 -26.37 33.68 39.07
CA SER A 100 -27.20 33.28 40.21
C SER A 100 -26.42 32.38 41.19
N SER A 101 -25.73 31.37 40.68
CA SER A 101 -24.90 30.47 41.48
C SER A 101 -23.73 31.20 42.17
N LEU A 102 -23.15 32.21 41.48
CA LEU A 102 -22.10 33.05 42.04
C LEU A 102 -22.62 33.89 43.24
N ALA A 103 -23.80 34.48 43.09
CA ALA A 103 -24.43 35.23 44.19
C ALA A 103 -24.73 34.35 45.40
N MET A 104 -25.24 33.11 45.17
CA MET A 104 -25.48 32.14 46.25
C MET A 104 -24.17 31.74 46.96
N TYR A 105 -23.11 31.48 46.18
CA TYR A 105 -21.80 31.20 46.76
C TYR A 105 -21.25 32.35 47.60
N GLN A 106 -21.34 33.58 47.08
CA GLN A 106 -20.91 34.79 47.82
C GLN A 106 -21.65 34.96 49.12
N GLN A 107 -22.98 34.78 49.14
CA GLN A 107 -23.81 34.82 50.34
C GLN A 107 -23.38 33.74 51.37
N ALA A 108 -23.21 32.48 50.92
CA ALA A 108 -22.80 31.39 51.78
C ALA A 108 -21.38 31.60 52.34
N LYS A 109 -20.46 32.11 51.52
CA LYS A 109 -19.10 32.46 51.92
C LYS A 109 -19.08 33.59 52.97
N ASP A 110 -19.81 34.66 52.76
CA ASP A 110 -19.91 35.75 53.73
C ASP A 110 -20.46 35.25 55.09
N GLY A 111 -21.46 34.39 55.06
CA GLY A 111 -21.98 33.73 56.26
C GLY A 111 -20.92 32.89 56.98
N TYR A 112 -20.21 32.06 56.19
CA TYR A 112 -19.13 31.21 56.68
C TYR A 112 -17.99 32.05 57.31
N ASP A 113 -17.51 33.10 56.62
CA ASP A 113 -16.40 33.93 57.10
C ASP A 113 -16.75 34.67 58.41
N ARG A 114 -18.00 35.14 58.56
CA ARG A 114 -18.47 35.77 59.80
C ARG A 114 -18.58 34.75 60.94
N LEU A 115 -19.19 33.57 60.70
CA LEU A 115 -19.34 32.55 61.74
C LEU A 115 -18.03 31.88 62.14
N LYS A 116 -17.05 31.83 61.20
CA LYS A 116 -15.70 31.35 61.53
C LYS A 116 -15.07 32.19 62.62
N GLN A 117 -15.19 33.53 62.58
CA GLN A 117 -14.66 34.39 63.61
C GLN A 117 -15.30 34.17 64.96
N VAL A 118 -16.59 33.75 65.01
CA VAL A 118 -17.29 33.42 66.23
C VAL A 118 -16.92 32.03 66.76
N TYR A 119 -16.73 31.09 65.84
CA TYR A 119 -16.27 29.72 66.20
C TYR A 119 -14.85 29.74 66.74
N ASP A 120 -13.94 30.46 66.12
CA ASP A 120 -12.54 30.60 66.53
C ASP A 120 -12.43 31.23 67.96
N LYS A 121 -13.46 32.00 68.41
CA LYS A 121 -13.57 32.57 69.74
C LYS A 121 -14.30 31.62 70.75
N GLY A 122 -14.63 30.39 70.34
CA GLY A 122 -15.30 29.39 71.17
C GLY A 122 -16.77 29.67 71.50
N SER A 123 -17.42 30.62 70.78
CA SER A 123 -18.80 31.04 71.01
C SER A 123 -19.82 30.45 70.05
N LEU A 124 -19.44 29.46 69.19
CA LEU A 124 -20.32 28.74 68.28
C LEU A 124 -20.23 27.24 68.56
N THR A 125 -21.36 26.53 68.49
CA THR A 125 -21.38 25.06 68.59
C THR A 125 -20.82 24.41 67.35
N GLU A 126 -20.13 23.28 67.48
CA GLU A 126 -19.55 22.51 66.38
C GLU A 126 -20.61 22.12 65.35
N VAL A 127 -21.81 21.71 65.80
CA VAL A 127 -22.92 21.35 64.90
C VAL A 127 -23.26 22.54 63.97
N LYS A 128 -23.33 23.75 64.48
CA LYS A 128 -23.65 24.95 63.69
C LYS A 128 -22.50 25.33 62.75
N TRP A 129 -21.26 25.13 63.21
CA TRP A 129 -20.08 25.30 62.36
C TRP A 129 -20.07 24.36 61.17
N VAL A 130 -20.26 23.02 61.39
CA VAL A 130 -20.32 22.00 60.37
C VAL A 130 -21.47 22.26 59.38
N GLU A 131 -22.63 22.72 59.86
CA GLU A 131 -23.75 23.11 59.00
C GLU A 131 -23.34 24.24 58.01
N MET A 132 -22.69 25.28 58.53
CA MET A 132 -22.26 26.43 57.69
C MET A 132 -21.15 26.06 56.72
N GLU A 133 -20.19 25.23 57.16
CA GLU A 133 -19.14 24.70 56.25
C GLU A 133 -19.75 23.88 55.14
N THR A 134 -20.73 23.04 55.45
CA THR A 134 -21.43 22.22 54.47
C THR A 134 -22.20 23.07 53.45
N ASN A 135 -22.93 24.10 53.93
CA ASN A 135 -23.65 25.02 53.05
C ASN A 135 -22.74 25.78 52.10
N MET A 136 -21.57 26.23 52.58
CA MET A 136 -20.58 26.92 51.75
C MET A 136 -20.01 25.98 50.67
N LYS A 137 -19.62 24.73 51.05
CA LYS A 137 -19.13 23.72 50.11
C LYS A 137 -20.17 23.33 49.04
N GLN A 138 -21.46 23.25 49.46
CA GLN A 138 -22.56 22.99 48.52
C GLN A 138 -22.75 24.13 47.51
N ALA A 139 -22.71 25.40 47.97
CA ALA A 139 -22.81 26.54 47.10
C ALA A 139 -21.61 26.64 46.16
N GLU A 140 -20.40 26.34 46.60
CA GLU A 140 -19.17 26.26 45.79
C GLU A 140 -19.29 25.19 44.70
N ALA A 141 -19.75 23.99 45.03
CA ALA A 141 -19.97 22.92 44.07
C ALA A 141 -21.00 23.32 43.00
N GLN A 142 -22.09 23.99 43.40
CA GLN A 142 -23.10 24.49 42.44
C GLN A 142 -22.55 25.56 41.51
N LEU A 143 -21.76 26.49 42.04
CA LEU A 143 -21.06 27.49 41.22
C LEU A 143 -20.13 26.83 40.20
N GLN A 144 -19.36 25.82 40.63
CA GLN A 144 -18.45 25.11 39.73
C GLN A 144 -19.19 24.37 38.60
N ILE A 145 -20.34 23.77 38.90
CA ILE A 145 -21.21 23.15 37.88
C ILE A 145 -21.72 24.20 36.89
N ALA A 146 -22.19 25.34 37.34
CA ALA A 146 -22.68 26.42 36.52
C ALA A 146 -21.57 26.99 35.60
N LYS A 147 -20.38 27.17 36.18
CA LYS A 147 -19.18 27.60 35.45
C LYS A 147 -18.82 26.61 34.32
N ASN A 148 -18.77 25.33 34.63
CA ASN A 148 -18.45 24.29 33.65
C ASN A 148 -19.48 24.26 32.51
N ASN A 149 -20.77 24.48 32.81
CA ASN A 149 -21.81 24.52 31.78
C ASN A 149 -21.69 25.78 30.89
N LEU A 150 -21.31 26.92 31.47
CA LEU A 150 -21.03 28.13 30.69
C LEU A 150 -19.80 27.93 29.77
N ASP A 151 -18.72 27.32 30.28
CA ASP A 151 -17.52 27.03 29.52
C ASP A 151 -17.80 26.07 28.32
N LYS A 152 -18.73 25.12 28.50
CA LYS A 152 -19.17 24.18 27.46
C LYS A 152 -19.92 24.84 26.29
N CYS A 153 -20.36 26.09 26.43
CA CYS A 153 -20.93 26.85 25.32
C CYS A 153 -19.87 27.25 24.28
N ASN A 154 -18.60 27.17 24.62
CA ASN A 154 -17.48 27.46 23.73
C ASN A 154 -16.90 26.15 23.20
N LEU A 155 -16.69 26.09 21.89
CA LEU A 155 -16.01 24.97 21.24
C LEU A 155 -14.56 25.34 20.98
N TYR A 156 -13.63 24.66 21.64
CA TYR A 156 -12.19 24.87 21.48
C TYR A 156 -11.53 23.72 20.74
N ALA A 157 -10.45 24.01 20.01
CA ALA A 157 -9.62 23.00 19.39
C ALA A 157 -8.83 22.19 20.45
N PRO A 158 -9.00 20.85 20.54
CA PRO A 158 -8.28 20.01 21.51
C PRO A 158 -6.82 19.80 21.13
N ALA A 159 -6.47 20.03 19.87
CA ALA A 159 -5.12 19.90 19.30
C ALA A 159 -4.93 20.91 18.17
N SER A 160 -3.68 21.18 17.81
CA SER A 160 -3.36 21.91 16.57
C SER A 160 -3.65 21.02 15.36
N GLY A 161 -4.05 21.64 14.24
CA GLY A 161 -4.38 20.95 12.99
C GLY A 161 -5.04 21.89 11.98
N VAL A 162 -5.68 21.30 10.98
CA VAL A 162 -6.42 22.04 9.94
C VAL A 162 -7.90 21.68 10.05
N VAL A 163 -8.79 22.65 9.83
CA VAL A 163 -10.23 22.40 9.74
C VAL A 163 -10.50 21.65 8.44
N GLY A 164 -10.85 20.38 8.55
CA GLY A 164 -11.13 19.52 7.40
C GLY A 164 -12.54 19.70 6.85
N LYS A 165 -13.52 19.77 7.74
CA LYS A 165 -14.94 20.01 7.39
C LYS A 165 -15.62 20.90 8.41
N ARG A 166 -16.54 21.72 7.94
CA ARG A 166 -17.39 22.59 8.74
C ARG A 166 -18.85 22.48 8.28
N ASN A 167 -19.63 21.75 9.04
CA ASN A 167 -21.04 21.48 8.76
C ASN A 167 -21.98 22.21 9.73
N ILE A 168 -21.67 23.47 10.08
CA ILE A 168 -22.44 24.29 10.99
C ILE A 168 -22.36 25.76 10.60
N GLU A 169 -23.49 26.45 10.69
CA GLU A 169 -23.62 27.88 10.45
C GLU A 169 -24.22 28.60 11.64
N PRO A 170 -23.93 29.89 11.82
CA PRO A 170 -24.64 30.75 12.80
C PRO A 170 -26.15 30.67 12.61
N GLY A 171 -26.90 30.61 13.70
CA GLY A 171 -28.36 30.45 13.69
C GLY A 171 -28.85 29.01 13.69
N GLN A 172 -28.00 28.02 13.44
CA GLN A 172 -28.36 26.60 13.51
C GLN A 172 -28.35 26.11 14.97
N SER A 173 -29.12 25.07 15.22
CA SER A 173 -29.13 24.40 16.54
C SER A 173 -27.92 23.46 16.67
N SER A 174 -27.18 23.60 17.77
CA SER A 174 -26.17 22.62 18.16
C SER A 174 -26.87 21.41 18.79
N LEU A 175 -26.89 20.28 18.06
CA LEU A 175 -27.37 19.01 18.61
C LEU A 175 -26.19 18.24 19.18
N SER A 176 -26.36 17.74 20.40
CA SER A 176 -25.37 16.85 21.03
C SER A 176 -25.21 15.57 20.21
N GLY A 177 -23.96 15.19 19.91
CA GLY A 177 -23.65 13.98 19.15
C GLY A 177 -23.40 14.16 17.65
N LEU A 178 -23.72 15.29 17.06
CA LEU A 178 -23.27 15.64 15.71
C LEU A 178 -21.90 16.30 15.77
N SER A 179 -21.04 15.96 14.80
CA SER A 179 -19.70 16.55 14.68
C SER A 179 -19.73 17.67 13.65
N PRO A 180 -20.03 18.92 14.07
CA PRO A 180 -20.16 20.03 13.14
C PRO A 180 -18.84 20.48 12.54
N ILE A 181 -17.72 20.21 13.22
CA ILE A 181 -16.37 20.55 12.76
C ILE A 181 -15.48 19.31 12.87
N GLU A 182 -14.74 19.01 11.81
CA GLU A 182 -13.72 17.98 11.82
C GLU A 182 -12.34 18.66 11.75
N LEU A 183 -11.50 18.37 12.73
CA LEU A 183 -10.10 18.79 12.74
C LEU A 183 -9.24 17.64 12.23
N VAL A 184 -8.39 17.90 11.24
CA VAL A 184 -7.48 16.93 10.65
C VAL A 184 -6.03 17.30 10.93
N LYS A 185 -5.22 16.28 11.30
CA LYS A 185 -3.78 16.41 11.36
C LYS A 185 -3.18 15.89 10.08
N ILE A 186 -2.55 16.77 9.31
CA ILE A 186 -2.00 16.46 7.99
C ILE A 186 -0.51 16.76 7.85
N GLU A 187 0.19 17.13 8.93
CA GLU A 187 1.67 17.23 8.97
C GLU A 187 2.34 15.89 8.62
N LYS A 188 1.64 14.80 8.92
CA LYS A 188 1.83 13.46 8.40
C LYS A 188 0.56 13.00 7.75
N VAL A 189 0.68 12.17 6.71
CA VAL A 189 -0.46 11.54 6.05
C VAL A 189 -0.26 10.04 5.97
N LEU A 190 -1.35 9.33 5.76
CA LEU A 190 -1.35 7.90 5.54
C LEU A 190 -1.80 7.63 4.12
N VAL A 191 -0.99 6.93 3.35
CA VAL A 191 -1.42 6.37 2.07
C VAL A 191 -2.01 5.00 2.35
N LYS A 192 -3.31 4.87 2.13
CA LYS A 192 -4.05 3.63 2.28
C LYS A 192 -4.13 2.91 0.95
N ILE A 193 -3.70 1.66 0.92
CA ILE A 193 -3.82 0.75 -0.22
C ILE A 193 -4.59 -0.50 0.18
N ALA A 194 -5.25 -1.10 -0.80
CA ALA A 194 -5.97 -2.36 -0.66
C ALA A 194 -5.17 -3.47 -1.35
N VAL A 195 -4.69 -4.43 -0.56
CA VAL A 195 -3.82 -5.52 -1.02
C VAL A 195 -4.58 -6.83 -1.06
N PRO A 196 -4.59 -7.56 -2.20
CA PRO A 196 -5.24 -8.86 -2.31
C PRO A 196 -4.64 -9.93 -1.39
N GLU A 197 -5.44 -10.96 -1.06
CA GLU A 197 -5.06 -12.05 -0.14
C GLU A 197 -3.81 -12.82 -0.62
N ASN A 198 -3.65 -13.04 -1.92
CA ASN A 198 -2.51 -13.75 -2.50
C ASN A 198 -1.18 -12.98 -2.41
N GLU A 199 -1.22 -11.68 -2.10
CA GLU A 199 -0.04 -10.81 -2.04
C GLU A 199 0.29 -10.31 -0.65
N ILE A 200 -0.70 -10.29 0.29
CA ILE A 200 -0.51 -9.72 1.63
C ILE A 200 0.61 -10.42 2.42
N GLY A 201 0.81 -11.72 2.21
CA GLY A 201 1.88 -12.48 2.88
C GLY A 201 3.30 -11.99 2.57
N LYS A 202 3.46 -11.26 1.46
CA LYS A 202 4.74 -10.68 1.04
C LYS A 202 5.00 -9.30 1.65
N ILE A 203 3.98 -8.64 2.19
CA ILE A 203 4.05 -7.26 2.70
C ILE A 203 4.30 -7.27 4.20
N LYS A 204 5.32 -6.54 4.63
CA LYS A 204 5.72 -6.45 6.04
C LYS A 204 5.77 -5.00 6.50
N LYS A 205 5.48 -4.78 7.78
CA LYS A 205 5.71 -3.49 8.43
C LYS A 205 7.19 -3.12 8.35
N GLY A 206 7.48 -1.85 8.02
CA GLY A 206 8.84 -1.33 7.87
C GLY A 206 9.33 -1.32 6.41
N MET A 207 8.63 -1.96 5.47
CA MET A 207 8.97 -1.90 4.06
C MET A 207 8.80 -0.47 3.52
N LYS A 208 9.70 -0.07 2.61
CA LYS A 208 9.62 1.19 1.89
C LYS A 208 8.63 1.08 0.74
N ALA A 209 7.91 2.15 0.50
CA ALA A 209 6.97 2.29 -0.60
C ALA A 209 7.22 3.61 -1.32
N GLY A 210 7.40 3.57 -2.62
CA GLY A 210 7.38 4.75 -3.48
C GLY A 210 5.97 4.99 -4.00
N PHE A 211 5.58 6.25 -4.19
CA PHE A 211 4.29 6.55 -4.82
C PHE A 211 4.29 7.87 -5.57
N LEU A 212 3.42 7.97 -6.55
CA LEU A 212 3.22 9.13 -7.40
C LEU A 212 1.84 9.72 -7.14
N ILE A 213 1.76 11.05 -7.02
CA ILE A 213 0.48 11.76 -6.84
C ILE A 213 0.20 12.54 -8.11
N SER A 214 -0.79 12.09 -8.89
CA SER A 214 -1.14 12.71 -10.17
C SER A 214 -1.64 14.14 -9.99
N ALA A 215 -2.39 14.43 -8.93
CA ALA A 215 -2.88 15.77 -8.59
C ALA A 215 -1.76 16.78 -8.29
N LEU A 216 -0.54 16.33 -7.99
CA LEU A 216 0.64 17.16 -7.74
C LEU A 216 1.66 17.09 -8.91
N GLY A 217 1.19 16.88 -10.14
CA GLY A 217 2.05 16.83 -11.32
C GLY A 217 2.93 15.58 -11.41
N ASN A 218 2.45 14.43 -10.92
CA ASN A 218 3.19 13.16 -10.86
C ASN A 218 4.46 13.24 -10.00
N LYS A 219 4.45 14.08 -8.98
CA LYS A 219 5.55 14.18 -8.02
C LYS A 219 5.71 12.87 -7.24
N SER A 220 6.94 12.40 -7.15
CA SER A 220 7.29 11.16 -6.43
C SER A 220 7.54 11.42 -4.97
N TYR A 221 7.06 10.53 -4.13
CA TYR A 221 7.25 10.54 -2.68
C TYR A 221 7.61 9.14 -2.20
N GLU A 222 8.22 9.08 -1.03
CA GLU A 222 8.54 7.83 -0.35
C GLU A 222 7.91 7.79 1.03
N GLY A 223 7.50 6.62 1.45
CA GLY A 223 6.97 6.36 2.77
C GLY A 223 7.33 4.98 3.29
N VAL A 224 6.91 4.70 4.52
CA VAL A 224 7.17 3.43 5.19
C VAL A 224 5.85 2.79 5.62
N ILE A 225 5.71 1.50 5.38
CA ILE A 225 4.54 0.73 5.83
C ILE A 225 4.53 0.66 7.35
N THR A 226 3.53 1.28 7.96
CA THR A 226 3.36 1.32 9.42
C THR A 226 2.29 0.37 9.93
N HIS A 227 1.32 0.04 9.07
CA HIS A 227 0.22 -0.84 9.43
C HIS A 227 -0.10 -1.81 8.30
N VAL A 228 -0.27 -3.09 8.65
CA VAL A 228 -0.76 -4.14 7.77
C VAL A 228 -2.00 -4.73 8.45
N GLY A 229 -3.15 -4.62 7.80
CA GLY A 229 -4.42 -5.10 8.32
C GLY A 229 -4.41 -6.62 8.53
N VAL A 230 -5.08 -7.06 9.58
CA VAL A 230 -5.20 -8.50 9.92
C VAL A 230 -6.56 -9.08 9.56
N VAL A 231 -7.50 -8.23 9.15
CA VAL A 231 -8.85 -8.62 8.74
C VAL A 231 -9.08 -8.13 7.31
N ALA A 232 -9.49 -9.04 6.44
CA ALA A 232 -9.85 -8.69 5.07
C ALA A 232 -11.22 -8.02 5.02
N ASP A 233 -11.37 -7.07 4.12
CA ASP A 233 -12.68 -6.57 3.73
C ASP A 233 -13.49 -7.70 3.08
N ARG A 234 -14.73 -7.88 3.51
CA ARG A 234 -15.57 -9.03 3.12
C ARG A 234 -16.00 -9.00 1.66
N PHE A 235 -16.10 -7.83 1.06
CA PHE A 235 -16.56 -7.66 -0.31
C PHE A 235 -15.41 -7.70 -1.32
N SER A 236 -14.35 -6.93 -1.06
CA SER A 236 -13.20 -6.83 -1.95
C SER A 236 -12.17 -7.94 -1.74
N ARG A 237 -12.18 -8.65 -0.62
CA ARG A 237 -11.18 -9.64 -0.19
C ARG A 237 -9.76 -9.08 -0.18
N THR A 238 -9.65 -7.83 0.22
CA THR A 238 -8.38 -7.13 0.32
C THR A 238 -8.07 -6.76 1.76
N TYR A 239 -6.79 -6.65 2.08
CA TYR A 239 -6.29 -6.19 3.36
C TYR A 239 -5.88 -4.73 3.25
N GLU A 240 -6.23 -3.93 4.25
CA GLU A 240 -5.81 -2.54 4.33
C GLU A 240 -4.34 -2.45 4.76
N VAL A 241 -3.53 -1.74 3.97
CA VAL A 241 -2.14 -1.42 4.33
C VAL A 241 -1.98 0.09 4.34
N LYS A 242 -1.34 0.63 5.40
CA LYS A 242 -1.10 2.07 5.54
C LYS A 242 0.39 2.38 5.53
N ILE A 243 0.75 3.31 4.68
CA ILE A 243 2.10 3.85 4.50
C ILE A 243 2.11 5.24 5.10
N SER A 244 3.00 5.49 6.07
CA SER A 244 3.16 6.80 6.70
C SER A 244 4.14 7.65 5.93
N VAL A 245 3.77 8.92 5.72
CA VAL A 245 4.54 9.89 4.94
C VAL A 245 4.55 11.23 5.65
N ASP A 246 5.70 11.88 5.73
CA ASP A 246 5.80 13.25 6.24
C ASP A 246 5.30 14.25 5.18
N ASN A 247 4.47 15.19 5.59
CA ASN A 247 3.83 16.18 4.74
C ASN A 247 4.06 17.60 5.29
N THR A 248 5.32 17.97 5.45
CA THR A 248 5.72 19.26 6.04
C THR A 248 5.29 20.46 5.19
N SER A 249 5.19 20.28 3.88
CA SER A 249 4.70 21.31 2.95
C SER A 249 3.17 21.45 2.94
N LEU A 250 2.44 20.52 3.59
CA LEU A 250 0.97 20.43 3.59
C LEU A 250 0.34 20.34 2.17
N GLU A 251 1.14 19.95 1.16
CA GLU A 251 0.67 19.80 -0.22
C GLU A 251 -0.24 18.57 -0.40
N MET A 252 0.07 17.49 0.31
CA MET A 252 -0.72 16.26 0.29
C MET A 252 -2.00 16.46 1.10
N LYS A 253 -3.15 16.37 0.43
CA LYS A 253 -4.47 16.55 1.05
C LYS A 253 -5.20 15.21 1.14
N PRO A 254 -5.90 14.93 2.24
CA PRO A 254 -6.77 13.76 2.34
C PRO A 254 -7.77 13.70 1.18
N GLY A 255 -7.98 12.51 0.63
CA GLY A 255 -8.81 12.27 -0.55
C GLY A 255 -8.06 12.26 -1.89
N MET A 256 -6.79 12.68 -1.94
CA MET A 256 -5.98 12.53 -3.17
C MET A 256 -5.70 11.06 -3.44
N VAL A 257 -5.69 10.69 -4.72
CA VAL A 257 -5.34 9.35 -5.20
C VAL A 257 -3.87 9.34 -5.63
N CYS A 258 -3.21 8.22 -5.41
CA CYS A 258 -1.81 8.00 -5.78
C CYS A 258 -1.58 6.58 -6.28
N ASP A 259 -0.54 6.42 -7.12
CA ASP A 259 -0.08 5.12 -7.60
C ASP A 259 1.12 4.68 -6.76
N VAL A 260 0.96 3.60 -6.02
CA VAL A 260 1.94 3.08 -5.05
C VAL A 260 2.70 1.91 -5.66
N ASN A 261 4.04 1.98 -5.59
CA ASN A 261 4.95 0.92 -5.99
C ASN A 261 5.67 0.37 -4.75
N LEU A 262 5.51 -0.91 -4.49
CA LEU A 262 6.26 -1.63 -3.46
C LEU A 262 7.39 -2.40 -4.10
N GLN A 263 8.63 -2.07 -3.73
CA GLN A 263 9.81 -2.84 -4.14
C GLN A 263 9.98 -4.01 -3.19
N MET A 264 9.99 -5.22 -3.76
CA MET A 264 10.25 -6.45 -2.99
C MET A 264 11.77 -6.62 -2.84
N GLU A 265 12.27 -6.73 -1.61
CA GLU A 265 13.69 -6.96 -1.34
C GLU A 265 14.17 -8.37 -1.74
N GLU A 266 13.28 -9.32 -1.87
CA GLU A 266 13.58 -10.67 -2.35
C GLU A 266 13.26 -10.78 -3.85
N GLY A 267 14.16 -10.30 -4.67
CA GLY A 267 14.23 -10.72 -6.06
C GLY A 267 14.65 -12.20 -6.08
N THR A 268 13.71 -13.12 -6.24
CA THR A 268 14.05 -14.47 -6.65
C THR A 268 14.85 -14.36 -7.94
N HIS A 269 16.08 -14.92 -7.93
CA HIS A 269 16.87 -15.03 -9.15
C HIS A 269 16.04 -15.84 -10.16
N GLN A 270 15.54 -15.14 -11.17
CA GLN A 270 14.71 -15.75 -12.21
C GLN A 270 15.52 -15.90 -13.48
N LEU A 271 15.41 -17.05 -14.12
CA LEU A 271 15.99 -17.27 -15.43
C LEU A 271 15.12 -16.57 -16.46
N ILE A 272 15.72 -15.67 -17.23
CA ILE A 272 15.02 -14.96 -18.31
C ILE A 272 15.58 -15.39 -19.64
N VAL A 273 14.67 -15.72 -20.58
CA VAL A 273 14.99 -16.02 -21.96
C VAL A 273 14.38 -14.98 -22.89
N PRO A 274 15.07 -14.61 -23.98
CA PRO A 274 14.49 -13.72 -24.98
C PRO A 274 13.19 -14.28 -25.58
N TYR A 275 12.23 -13.42 -25.91
CA TYR A 275 10.96 -13.83 -26.54
C TYR A 275 11.16 -14.69 -27.78
N GLN A 276 12.18 -14.35 -28.59
CA GLN A 276 12.49 -15.04 -29.84
C GLN A 276 12.94 -16.50 -29.62
N ALA A 277 13.47 -16.84 -28.44
CA ALA A 277 13.94 -18.19 -28.15
C ALA A 277 12.80 -19.19 -27.93
N VAL A 278 11.66 -18.71 -27.42
CA VAL A 278 10.53 -19.58 -27.08
C VAL A 278 9.78 -20.00 -28.33
N THR A 279 9.40 -21.27 -28.37
CA THR A 279 8.56 -21.88 -29.41
C THR A 279 7.46 -22.70 -28.75
N VAL A 280 6.28 -22.72 -29.36
CA VAL A 280 5.15 -23.54 -28.88
C VAL A 280 4.91 -24.63 -29.93
N ASP A 281 4.78 -25.87 -29.49
CA ASP A 281 4.49 -27.00 -30.38
C ASP A 281 2.99 -27.13 -30.70
N LYS A 282 2.65 -28.10 -31.54
CA LYS A 282 1.26 -28.36 -31.94
C LYS A 282 0.35 -28.81 -30.79
N ALA A 283 0.94 -29.29 -29.70
CA ALA A 283 0.24 -29.73 -28.51
C ALA A 283 0.10 -28.58 -27.45
N GLY A 284 0.59 -27.36 -27.76
CA GLY A 284 0.54 -26.21 -26.87
C GLY A 284 1.65 -26.17 -25.82
N LYS A 285 2.65 -27.07 -25.90
CA LYS A 285 3.78 -27.08 -24.97
C LYS A 285 4.87 -26.08 -25.44
N SER A 286 5.38 -25.32 -24.49
CA SER A 286 6.48 -24.38 -24.73
C SER A 286 7.83 -25.07 -24.62
N TYR A 287 8.71 -24.77 -25.54
CA TYR A 287 10.08 -25.29 -25.56
C TYR A 287 11.07 -24.27 -26.13
N VAL A 288 12.34 -24.49 -25.87
CA VAL A 288 13.45 -23.76 -26.46
C VAL A 288 14.46 -24.73 -27.06
N TRP A 289 15.23 -24.28 -28.06
CA TRP A 289 16.38 -25.03 -28.55
C TRP A 289 17.59 -24.69 -27.69
N ARG A 290 18.01 -25.64 -26.83
CA ARG A 290 19.20 -25.53 -25.99
C ARG A 290 20.41 -26.04 -26.75
N ILE A 291 21.50 -25.29 -26.68
CA ILE A 291 22.77 -25.68 -27.31
C ILE A 291 23.54 -26.55 -26.33
N HIS A 292 23.99 -27.72 -26.80
CA HIS A 292 24.85 -28.57 -26.02
C HIS A 292 26.19 -27.91 -25.67
N PRO A 293 26.86 -28.33 -24.58
CA PRO A 293 28.16 -27.78 -24.17
C PRO A 293 29.27 -27.91 -25.24
N ASP A 294 29.12 -28.84 -26.16
CA ASP A 294 30.04 -29.04 -27.29
C ASP A 294 29.95 -27.96 -28.39
N ASN A 295 28.92 -27.10 -28.34
CA ASN A 295 28.60 -26.06 -29.33
C ASN A 295 28.35 -26.60 -30.77
N LYS A 296 28.05 -27.85 -30.92
CA LYS A 296 27.88 -28.49 -32.24
C LYS A 296 26.46 -28.95 -32.51
N THR A 297 25.73 -29.26 -31.45
CA THR A 297 24.37 -29.82 -31.51
C THR A 297 23.40 -29.03 -30.65
N VAL A 298 22.10 -29.18 -30.92
CA VAL A 298 21.01 -28.64 -30.17
C VAL A 298 20.08 -29.74 -29.72
N GLU A 299 19.40 -29.49 -28.60
CA GLU A 299 18.32 -30.35 -28.10
C GLU A 299 17.09 -29.52 -27.80
N ARG A 300 15.93 -30.14 -27.91
CA ARG A 300 14.67 -29.55 -27.54
C ARG A 300 14.48 -29.64 -26.02
N ALA A 301 14.53 -28.49 -25.31
CA ALA A 301 14.26 -28.40 -23.88
C ALA A 301 12.83 -27.91 -23.65
N GLU A 302 11.94 -28.74 -23.06
CA GLU A 302 10.61 -28.29 -22.62
C GLU A 302 10.79 -27.31 -21.45
N VAL A 303 10.05 -26.20 -21.49
CA VAL A 303 10.14 -25.14 -20.47
C VAL A 303 8.76 -24.78 -19.93
N THR A 304 8.70 -24.53 -18.62
CA THR A 304 7.52 -23.91 -18.01
C THR A 304 7.75 -22.40 -17.93
N LEU A 305 6.88 -21.65 -18.57
CA LEU A 305 6.98 -20.18 -18.63
C LEU A 305 6.28 -19.53 -17.45
N GLY A 306 6.83 -18.41 -16.99
CA GLY A 306 6.27 -17.54 -15.96
C GLY A 306 5.80 -16.20 -16.54
N SER A 307 6.05 -15.11 -15.81
CA SER A 307 5.69 -13.74 -16.21
C SER A 307 6.49 -13.26 -17.44
N ILE A 308 5.88 -12.33 -18.15
CA ILE A 308 6.52 -11.61 -19.25
C ILE A 308 7.15 -10.35 -18.65
N GLU A 309 8.47 -10.20 -18.84
CA GLU A 309 9.25 -9.05 -18.36
C GLU A 309 9.76 -8.20 -19.54
N GLN A 310 10.25 -6.99 -19.25
CA GLN A 310 10.74 -6.11 -20.32
C GLN A 310 11.82 -6.74 -21.22
N ASN A 311 12.66 -7.60 -20.65
CA ASN A 311 13.81 -8.20 -21.32
C ASN A 311 13.59 -9.64 -21.81
N GLY A 312 12.39 -10.23 -21.65
CA GLY A 312 12.10 -11.60 -22.04
C GLY A 312 11.01 -12.25 -21.23
N ILE A 313 11.00 -13.58 -21.24
CA ILE A 313 10.03 -14.41 -20.50
C ILE A 313 10.77 -15.12 -19.38
N VAL A 314 10.19 -15.08 -18.18
CA VAL A 314 10.69 -15.84 -17.03
C VAL A 314 10.48 -17.33 -17.29
N VAL A 315 11.50 -18.15 -17.01
CA VAL A 315 11.44 -19.61 -17.06
C VAL A 315 11.43 -20.16 -15.65
N LEU A 316 10.35 -20.88 -15.30
CA LEU A 316 10.16 -21.48 -13.98
C LEU A 316 10.87 -22.83 -13.87
N SER A 317 10.98 -23.58 -14.98
CA SER A 317 11.66 -24.89 -15.02
C SER A 317 12.08 -25.26 -16.43
N GLY A 318 13.05 -26.14 -16.58
CA GLY A 318 13.54 -26.68 -17.84
C GLY A 318 14.88 -26.12 -18.30
N LEU A 319 15.42 -25.07 -17.67
CA LEU A 319 16.72 -24.49 -17.95
C LEU A 319 17.52 -24.25 -16.68
N VAL A 320 18.83 -24.12 -16.82
CA VAL A 320 19.74 -23.72 -15.76
C VAL A 320 20.50 -22.44 -16.17
N SER A 321 21.08 -21.76 -15.17
CA SER A 321 21.90 -20.57 -15.43
C SER A 321 23.06 -20.89 -16.36
N ASN A 322 23.32 -19.99 -17.29
CA ASN A 322 24.33 -20.13 -18.35
C ASN A 322 24.00 -21.13 -19.49
N ASP A 323 22.81 -21.76 -19.48
CA ASP A 323 22.34 -22.42 -20.68
C ASP A 323 22.31 -21.45 -21.85
N ARG A 324 22.57 -21.94 -23.06
CA ARG A 324 22.53 -21.16 -24.28
C ARG A 324 21.34 -21.60 -25.12
N VAL A 325 20.53 -20.63 -25.51
CA VAL A 325 19.32 -20.88 -26.29
C VAL A 325 19.39 -20.19 -27.66
N VAL A 326 18.84 -20.86 -28.65
CA VAL A 326 18.78 -20.34 -30.01
C VAL A 326 17.69 -19.27 -30.12
N VAL A 327 18.04 -18.10 -30.63
CA VAL A 327 17.11 -16.97 -30.85
C VAL A 327 16.73 -16.78 -32.32
N GLU A 328 17.62 -17.13 -33.27
CA GLU A 328 17.35 -17.08 -34.68
C GLU A 328 17.83 -18.35 -35.41
N GLY A 329 17.13 -18.76 -36.47
CA GLY A 329 17.46 -19.97 -37.26
C GLY A 329 16.80 -21.24 -36.75
N LYS A 330 15.89 -21.12 -35.75
CA LYS A 330 15.22 -22.24 -35.07
C LYS A 330 14.27 -23.05 -35.98
N GLU A 331 13.75 -22.46 -37.05
CA GLU A 331 12.78 -23.07 -37.96
C GLU A 331 13.33 -24.26 -38.76
N LYS A 332 14.65 -24.37 -38.80
CA LYS A 332 15.38 -25.44 -39.56
C LYS A 332 15.98 -26.50 -38.63
N LEU A 333 15.70 -26.39 -37.32
CA LEU A 333 16.28 -27.28 -36.32
C LEU A 333 15.38 -28.49 -36.06
N SER A 334 16.01 -29.62 -35.86
CA SER A 334 15.46 -30.85 -35.27
C SER A 334 16.41 -31.32 -34.20
N ASP A 335 16.01 -32.29 -33.37
CA ASP A 335 16.87 -32.86 -32.34
C ASP A 335 18.18 -33.36 -33.02
N ASP A 336 19.30 -33.11 -32.34
CA ASP A 336 20.67 -33.44 -32.80
C ASP A 336 21.11 -32.72 -34.07
N SER A 337 20.41 -31.69 -34.54
CA SER A 337 20.87 -30.90 -35.69
C SER A 337 22.24 -30.32 -35.43
N LEU A 338 23.16 -30.48 -36.43
CA LEU A 338 24.46 -29.81 -36.40
C LEU A 338 24.32 -28.32 -36.66
N ILE A 339 24.92 -27.51 -35.81
CA ILE A 339 24.80 -26.06 -35.84
C ILE A 339 26.14 -25.36 -36.02
N ASN A 340 26.11 -24.20 -36.67
CA ASN A 340 27.19 -23.23 -36.63
C ASN A 340 26.70 -21.99 -35.91
N VAL A 341 27.22 -21.77 -34.68
CA VAL A 341 26.74 -20.75 -33.73
C VAL A 341 27.42 -19.41 -34.00
N SER A 342 26.61 -18.36 -34.20
CA SER A 342 27.06 -16.98 -34.03
C SER A 342 26.45 -16.39 -32.74
N TYR A 343 27.27 -15.79 -31.89
CA TYR A 343 26.82 -15.22 -30.66
C TYR A 343 26.32 -13.78 -30.90
N GLN A 344 25.19 -13.46 -30.30
CA GLN A 344 24.70 -12.11 -30.13
C GLN A 344 25.15 -11.63 -28.77
N LEU A 345 25.99 -10.61 -28.68
CA LEU A 345 26.43 -9.94 -27.47
C LEU A 345 25.27 -9.20 -26.83
#